data_32bd2773a3b1abe40dae6df80b91a13b
#
_entry.id   32bd2773a3b1abe40dae6df80b91a13b
#
_cell.length_a   1.000
_cell.length_b   1.000
_cell.length_c   1.000
_cell.angle_alpha   90.00
_cell.angle_beta   90.00
_cell.angle_gamma   90.00
#
_symmetry.space_group_name_H-M   'P 1'
#
loop_
_entity.id
_entity.type
_entity.pdbx_description
1 polymer ?
#
loop_
_entity_poly.entity_id
_entity_poly.type
_entity_poly.pdbx_seq_one_letter_code
_entity_poly.pdbx_strand_id
1 'polypeptide(L)'
;MIKAYIDPSSQVYYASFYIQGLYDSIGKPNISFSAKYFKDLRRNEGRTAYDVYFAFVLINDGVITKYVIDFADDASDINRSAYKWADIYAKVNINKSFTLFYAYNKIVDYNRIIQLPPYFGIKIWNSYQTIFY
;
A
#
# COMPACT_ATOMS: atom_id res chain seq x y z
N MET A 1 8.91 -4.74 -20.09
CA MET A 1 7.87 -5.55 -19.44
C MET A 1 7.88 -5.27 -17.95
N ILE A 2 6.71 -5.05 -17.39
CA ILE A 2 6.56 -4.76 -15.96
C ILE A 2 6.26 -6.05 -15.22
N LYS A 3 6.98 -6.29 -14.13
CA LYS A 3 6.72 -7.38 -13.19
C LYS A 3 6.43 -6.82 -11.82
N ALA A 4 5.53 -7.44 -11.10
CA ALA A 4 5.23 -7.09 -9.71
C ALA A 4 5.56 -8.23 -8.77
N TYR A 5 6.06 -7.88 -7.61
CA TYR A 5 6.25 -8.80 -6.49
C TYR A 5 5.46 -8.29 -5.30
N ILE A 6 4.68 -9.18 -4.72
CA ILE A 6 3.83 -8.87 -3.58
C ILE A 6 4.43 -9.53 -2.34
N ASP A 7 4.46 -8.78 -1.24
CA ASP A 7 4.87 -9.29 0.05
C ASP A 7 3.91 -10.39 0.50
N PRO A 8 4.37 -11.64 0.64
CA PRO A 8 3.50 -12.75 1.01
C PRO A 8 2.97 -12.66 2.45
N SER A 9 3.54 -11.79 3.28
CA SER A 9 3.02 -11.53 4.63
C SER A 9 1.90 -10.50 4.66
N SER A 10 1.51 -9.96 3.50
CA SER A 10 0.39 -9.03 3.41
C SER A 10 -0.93 -9.69 3.82
N GLN A 11 -1.78 -8.90 4.46
CA GLN A 11 -3.16 -9.30 4.75
C GLN A 11 -3.96 -9.34 3.45
N VAL A 12 -4.00 -10.50 2.81
CA VAL A 12 -4.61 -10.67 1.49
C VAL A 12 -6.08 -10.23 1.49
N TYR A 13 -6.78 -10.48 2.59
CA TYR A 13 -8.18 -10.11 2.71
C TYR A 13 -8.40 -8.60 2.52
N TYR A 14 -7.64 -7.78 3.24
CA TYR A 14 -7.75 -6.32 3.14
C TYR A 14 -7.06 -5.75 1.91
N ALA A 15 -6.04 -6.43 1.40
CA ALA A 15 -5.29 -5.99 0.23
C ALA A 15 -5.89 -6.48 -1.10
N SER A 16 -6.95 -7.25 -1.07
CA SER A 16 -7.51 -7.91 -2.26
C SER A 16 -7.86 -6.94 -3.39
N PHE A 17 -8.32 -5.74 -3.05
CA PHE A 17 -8.62 -4.71 -4.04
C PHE A 17 -7.39 -4.31 -4.84
N TYR A 18 -6.30 -4.07 -4.15
CA TYR A 18 -5.05 -3.63 -4.76
C TYR A 18 -4.41 -4.75 -5.57
N ILE A 19 -4.49 -5.98 -5.05
CA ILE A 19 -4.00 -7.15 -5.76
C ILE A 19 -4.80 -7.36 -7.05
N GLN A 20 -6.11 -7.25 -6.99
CA GLN A 20 -6.95 -7.34 -8.18
C GLN A 20 -6.62 -6.22 -9.19
N GLY A 21 -6.40 -5.02 -8.69
CA GLY A 21 -5.98 -3.90 -9.53
C GLY A 21 -4.66 -4.17 -10.26
N LEU A 22 -3.70 -4.79 -9.59
CA LEU A 22 -2.46 -5.21 -10.21
C LEU A 22 -2.69 -6.29 -11.27
N TYR A 23 -3.52 -7.28 -10.98
CA TYR A 23 -3.87 -8.30 -11.96
C TYR A 23 -4.49 -7.71 -13.22
N ASP A 24 -5.38 -6.75 -13.05
CA ASP A 24 -6.06 -6.09 -14.17
C ASP A 24 -5.11 -5.20 -14.97
N SER A 25 -4.15 -4.57 -14.30
CA SER A 25 -3.24 -3.60 -14.92
C SER A 25 -2.09 -4.23 -15.67
N ILE A 26 -1.45 -5.25 -15.10
CA ILE A 26 -0.22 -5.82 -15.67
C ILE A 26 -0.32 -7.31 -16.00
N GLY A 27 -1.43 -7.94 -15.67
CA GLY A 27 -1.68 -9.35 -15.94
C GLY A 27 -1.14 -10.29 -14.85
N LYS A 28 -1.95 -11.25 -14.49
CA LYS A 28 -1.64 -12.23 -13.44
C LYS A 28 -0.30 -12.97 -13.63
N PRO A 29 0.09 -13.36 -14.85
CA PRO A 29 1.38 -14.04 -15.07
C PRO A 29 2.60 -13.19 -14.72
N ASN A 30 2.46 -11.87 -14.66
CA ASN A 30 3.54 -10.94 -14.33
C ASN A 30 3.63 -10.63 -12.84
N ILE A 31 2.83 -11.28 -12.00
CA ILE A 31 2.75 -11.03 -10.57
C ILE A 31 3.15 -12.27 -9.81
N SER A 32 4.05 -12.11 -8.84
CA SER A 32 4.53 -13.18 -7.98
C SER A 32 4.50 -12.75 -6.52
N PHE A 33 4.22 -13.69 -5.65
CA PHE A 33 4.37 -13.50 -4.20
C PHE A 33 5.77 -13.97 -3.83
N SER A 34 6.59 -13.09 -3.26
CA SER A 34 7.97 -13.42 -2.88
C SER A 34 8.45 -12.51 -1.76
N ALA A 35 9.10 -13.08 -0.76
CA ALA A 35 9.69 -12.33 0.34
C ALA A 35 11.00 -11.60 -0.03
N LYS A 36 11.51 -11.84 -1.22
CA LYS A 36 12.85 -11.38 -1.63
C LYS A 36 13.08 -9.87 -1.44
N TYR A 37 12.10 -9.05 -1.76
CA TYR A 37 12.25 -7.59 -1.75
C TYR A 37 11.78 -6.93 -0.45
N PHE A 38 11.27 -7.71 0.51
CA PHE A 38 10.59 -7.20 1.69
C PHE A 38 11.31 -7.50 3.00
N LYS A 39 12.55 -7.91 2.93
CA LYS A 39 13.35 -8.32 4.10
C LYS A 39 13.57 -7.20 5.10
N ASP A 40 13.63 -5.96 4.62
CA ASP A 40 13.85 -4.79 5.47
C ASP A 40 12.54 -4.20 6.03
N LEU A 41 11.40 -4.72 5.57
CA LEU A 41 10.12 -4.36 6.16
C LEU A 41 9.91 -5.12 7.45
N ARG A 42 9.80 -4.36 8.54
CA ARG A 42 9.52 -4.92 9.85
C ARG A 42 8.03 -4.85 10.13
N ARG A 43 7.38 -6.01 10.13
CA ARG A 43 5.96 -6.12 10.40
C ARG A 43 5.69 -6.52 11.85
N ASN A 44 4.66 -5.95 12.42
CA ASN A 44 4.12 -6.33 13.74
C ASN A 44 5.10 -6.22 14.91
N GLU A 45 6.06 -5.31 14.83
CA GLU A 45 6.96 -5.09 15.96
C GLU A 45 6.19 -4.58 17.17
N GLY A 46 6.09 -5.45 18.20
CA GLY A 46 5.51 -5.12 19.49
C GLY A 46 3.99 -4.92 19.48
N ARG A 47 3.29 -5.35 18.45
CA ARG A 47 1.84 -5.24 18.36
C ARG A 47 1.21 -6.57 17.96
N THR A 48 0.03 -6.84 18.49
CA THR A 48 -0.75 -8.02 18.15
C THR A 48 -1.65 -7.80 16.93
N ALA A 49 -1.84 -6.56 16.54
CA ALA A 49 -2.68 -6.22 15.42
C ALA A 49 -1.95 -6.43 14.08
N TYR A 50 -2.71 -6.65 13.06
CA TYR A 50 -2.20 -6.77 11.71
C TYR A 50 -1.65 -5.44 11.20
N ASP A 51 -0.59 -5.51 10.42
CA ASP A 51 -0.18 -4.34 9.68
C ASP A 51 -1.25 -3.99 8.64
N VAL A 52 -1.71 -2.76 8.69
CA VAL A 52 -2.80 -2.28 7.85
C VAL A 52 -2.26 -1.57 6.62
N TYR A 53 -1.26 -2.18 6.00
CA TYR A 53 -0.74 -1.70 4.73
C TYR A 53 -0.43 -2.85 3.78
N PHE A 54 -0.45 -2.52 2.51
CA PHE A 54 -0.09 -3.41 1.42
C PHE A 54 1.25 -2.94 0.83
N ALA A 55 2.20 -3.85 0.70
CA ALA A 55 3.50 -3.56 0.12
C ALA A 55 3.73 -4.39 -1.14
N PHE A 56 4.21 -3.75 -2.17
CA PHE A 56 4.58 -4.41 -3.41
C PHE A 56 5.71 -3.66 -4.11
N VAL A 57 6.35 -4.35 -5.03
CA VAL A 57 7.47 -3.83 -5.81
C VAL A 57 7.13 -3.98 -7.28
N LEU A 58 7.36 -2.94 -8.06
CA LEU A 58 7.32 -3.02 -9.51
C LEU A 58 8.73 -2.98 -10.06
N ILE A 59 9.00 -3.85 -11.03
CA ILE A 59 10.26 -3.85 -11.78
C ILE A 59 9.94 -3.57 -13.24
N ASN A 60 10.47 -2.46 -13.73
CA ASN A 60 10.32 -2.04 -15.11
C ASN A 60 11.69 -1.74 -15.70
N ASP A 61 12.10 -2.51 -16.70
CA ASP A 61 13.41 -2.37 -17.35
C ASP A 61 14.58 -2.33 -16.36
N GLY A 62 14.53 -3.20 -15.36
CA GLY A 62 15.55 -3.29 -14.31
C GLY A 62 15.43 -2.25 -13.20
N VAL A 63 14.53 -1.29 -13.32
CA VAL A 63 14.29 -0.28 -12.29
C VAL A 63 13.28 -0.81 -11.28
N ILE A 64 13.68 -0.83 -10.01
CA ILE A 64 12.87 -1.31 -8.90
C ILE A 64 12.22 -0.12 -8.20
N THR A 65 10.90 -0.14 -8.07
CA THR A 65 10.15 0.87 -7.32
C THR A 65 9.34 0.18 -6.24
N LYS A 66 9.48 0.64 -5.01
CA LYS A 66 8.84 0.09 -3.82
C LYS A 66 7.62 0.90 -3.45
N TYR A 67 6.48 0.24 -3.35
CA TYR A 67 5.20 0.88 -3.07
C TYR A 67 4.61 0.38 -1.75
N VAL A 68 4.02 1.30 -1.01
CA VAL A 68 3.20 0.98 0.16
C VAL A 68 1.87 1.71 0.02
N ILE A 69 0.78 0.98 0.25
CA ILE A 69 -0.57 1.55 0.37
C ILE A 69 -1.03 1.32 1.80
N ASP A 70 -1.12 2.39 2.56
CA ASP A 70 -1.56 2.39 3.95
C ASP A 70 -3.07 2.61 3.98
N PHE A 71 -3.80 1.60 4.43
CA PHE A 71 -5.26 1.65 4.55
C PHE A 71 -5.72 1.64 6.00
N ALA A 72 -4.85 2.01 6.94
CA ALA A 72 -5.22 2.16 8.34
C ALA A 72 -6.33 3.20 8.52
N ASP A 73 -7.25 2.92 9.43
CA ASP A 73 -8.35 3.82 9.72
C ASP A 73 -7.90 5.10 10.42
N ASP A 74 -6.80 5.04 11.14
CA ASP A 74 -6.26 6.20 11.84
C ASP A 74 -5.61 7.17 10.86
N ALA A 75 -6.27 8.29 10.63
CA ALA A 75 -5.80 9.34 9.74
C ALA A 75 -4.59 10.10 10.31
N SER A 76 -4.26 9.89 11.57
CA SER A 76 -3.18 10.57 12.26
C SER A 76 -1.92 9.71 12.40
N ASP A 77 -1.91 8.49 11.89
CA ASP A 77 -0.79 7.58 12.04
C ASP A 77 -0.18 7.20 10.69
N ILE A 78 1.13 7.04 10.70
CA ILE A 78 1.90 6.57 9.55
C ILE A 78 2.81 5.44 10.04
N ASN A 79 2.83 4.35 9.29
CA ASN A 79 3.78 3.29 9.58
C ASN A 79 5.19 3.74 9.16
N ARG A 80 6.01 4.04 10.15
CA ARG A 80 7.35 4.62 9.92
C ARG A 80 8.28 3.66 9.19
N SER A 81 8.23 2.38 9.52
CA SER A 81 9.05 1.37 8.87
C SER A 81 8.69 1.26 7.38
N ALA A 82 7.40 1.18 7.08
CA ALA A 82 6.92 1.13 5.71
C ALA A 82 7.22 2.43 4.95
N TYR A 83 7.05 3.57 5.59
CA TYR A 83 7.38 4.87 5.00
C TYR A 83 8.86 4.97 4.61
N LYS A 84 9.75 4.54 5.47
CA LYS A 84 11.19 4.55 5.19
C LYS A 84 11.56 3.60 4.07
N TRP A 85 10.94 2.43 4.04
CA TRP A 85 11.22 1.42 3.04
C TRP A 85 10.72 1.81 1.65
N ALA A 86 9.56 2.45 1.57
CA ALA A 86 8.88 2.73 0.32
C ALA A 86 9.52 3.87 -0.47
N ASP A 87 9.57 3.74 -1.77
CA ASP A 87 9.82 4.87 -2.67
C ASP A 87 8.55 5.71 -2.82
N ILE A 88 7.40 5.05 -2.88
CA ILE A 88 6.10 5.71 -2.97
C ILE A 88 5.22 5.19 -1.84
N TYR A 89 4.76 6.11 -1.01
CA TYR A 89 3.87 5.83 0.11
C TYR A 89 2.53 6.50 -0.15
N ALA A 90 1.49 5.70 -0.24
CA ALA A 90 0.12 6.17 -0.41
C ALA A 90 -0.69 5.87 0.84
N LYS A 91 -1.59 6.77 1.20
CA LYS A 91 -2.46 6.60 2.36
C LYS A 91 -3.90 6.91 1.99
N VAL A 92 -4.79 6.03 2.40
CA VAL A 92 -6.23 6.18 2.12
C VAL A 92 -6.86 7.21 3.06
N ASN A 93 -6.63 7.07 4.34
CA ASN A 93 -7.13 8.00 5.34
C ASN A 93 -6.05 8.98 5.77
N ILE A 94 -6.17 10.23 5.38
CA ILE A 94 -5.23 11.28 5.79
C ILE A 94 -6.00 12.53 6.22
N ASN A 95 -5.55 13.14 7.32
CA ASN A 95 -6.15 14.35 7.87
C ASN A 95 -5.18 15.51 7.72
N LYS A 96 -5.68 16.66 7.26
CA LYS A 96 -4.85 17.87 7.08
C LYS A 96 -4.21 18.38 8.38
N SER A 97 -4.89 18.22 9.52
CA SER A 97 -4.36 18.59 10.83
C SER A 97 -3.10 17.77 11.20
N PHE A 98 -3.07 16.57 10.75
CA PHE A 98 -1.98 15.62 10.89
C PHE A 98 -0.70 16.10 10.21
N THR A 99 -0.84 16.78 9.08
CA THR A 99 0.27 17.37 8.32
C THR A 99 1.12 18.28 9.19
N LEU A 100 0.47 19.13 9.98
CA LEU A 100 1.17 20.08 10.84
C LEU A 100 1.98 19.38 11.93
N PHE A 101 1.44 18.34 12.53
CA PHE A 101 2.11 17.57 13.58
C PHE A 101 3.37 16.89 13.08
N TYR A 102 3.29 16.20 11.96
CA TYR A 102 4.43 15.46 11.41
C TYR A 102 5.45 16.38 10.73
N ALA A 103 5.02 17.45 10.10
CA ALA A 103 5.92 18.45 9.57
C ALA A 103 6.75 19.10 10.68
N TYR A 104 6.13 19.33 11.84
CA TYR A 104 6.82 19.86 13.01
C TYR A 104 7.90 18.90 13.52
N ASN A 105 7.65 17.61 13.52
CA ASN A 105 8.60 16.59 13.98
C ASN A 105 9.67 16.24 12.93
N LYS A 106 9.60 16.76 11.71
CA LYS A 106 10.56 16.55 10.61
C LYS A 106 10.84 15.08 10.26
N ILE A 107 9.96 14.16 10.66
CA ILE A 107 10.15 12.73 10.45
C ILE A 107 9.57 12.28 9.11
N VAL A 108 8.50 12.93 8.68
CA VAL A 108 7.74 12.57 7.51
C VAL A 108 7.59 13.78 6.59
N ASP A 109 7.93 13.59 5.32
CA ASP A 109 7.66 14.59 4.28
C ASP A 109 6.27 14.33 3.72
N TYR A 110 5.36 15.23 4.02
CA TYR A 110 3.98 15.14 3.57
C TYR A 110 3.80 15.23 2.08
N ASN A 111 4.67 16.01 1.41
CA ASN A 111 4.61 16.14 -0.03
C ASN A 111 4.92 14.81 -0.74
N ARG A 112 5.53 13.88 -0.01
CA ARG A 112 5.83 12.54 -0.51
C ARG A 112 4.66 11.58 -0.37
N ILE A 113 3.69 11.88 0.50
CA ILE A 113 2.54 11.01 0.74
C ILE A 113 1.46 11.27 -0.30
N ILE A 114 1.06 10.23 -1.02
CA ILE A 114 -0.01 10.29 -1.99
C ILE A 114 -1.32 9.94 -1.29
N GLN A 115 -2.30 10.82 -1.37
CA GLN A 115 -3.63 10.52 -0.89
C GLN A 115 -4.39 9.71 -1.94
N LEU A 116 -4.84 8.52 -1.54
CA LEU A 116 -5.72 7.71 -2.37
C LEU A 116 -7.17 7.91 -1.97
N PRO A 117 -8.10 7.85 -2.93
CA PRO A 117 -9.51 7.84 -2.60
C PRO A 117 -9.87 6.57 -1.82
N PRO A 118 -10.99 6.58 -1.07
CA PRO A 118 -11.44 5.39 -0.39
C PRO A 118 -11.58 4.21 -1.35
N TYR A 119 -11.15 3.04 -0.92
CA TYR A 119 -11.11 1.84 -1.76
C TYR A 119 -12.46 1.43 -2.34
N PHE A 120 -13.54 1.73 -1.68
CA PHE A 120 -14.87 1.42 -2.21
C PHE A 120 -15.26 2.31 -3.38
N GLY A 121 -14.49 3.34 -3.66
CA GLY A 121 -14.61 4.11 -4.90
C GLY A 121 -13.91 3.45 -6.08
N ILE A 122 -13.09 2.44 -5.83
CA ILE A 122 -12.46 1.66 -6.87
C ILE A 122 -13.48 0.66 -7.41
N LYS A 123 -13.76 0.76 -8.67
CA LYS A 123 -14.76 -0.08 -9.32
C LYS A 123 -14.19 -1.46 -9.62
N ILE A 124 -14.21 -2.33 -8.63
CA ILE A 124 -13.73 -3.70 -8.74
C ILE A 124 -14.81 -4.62 -9.30
N TRP A 125 -16.04 -4.35 -8.92
CA TRP A 125 -17.19 -5.09 -9.38
C TRP A 125 -17.76 -4.46 -10.63
N ASN A 126 -18.31 -5.30 -11.51
CA ASN A 126 -19.13 -4.80 -12.60
C ASN A 126 -20.42 -4.19 -12.07
N SER A 127 -21.18 -3.50 -12.93
CA SER A 127 -22.40 -2.81 -12.51
C SER A 127 -23.43 -3.74 -11.87
N TYR A 128 -23.49 -4.97 -12.34
CA TYR A 128 -24.38 -5.99 -11.80
C TYR A 128 -23.99 -6.38 -10.36
N GLN A 129 -22.72 -6.64 -10.12
CA GLN A 129 -22.23 -6.98 -8.79
C GLN A 129 -22.42 -5.82 -7.80
N THR A 130 -22.23 -4.59 -8.24
CA THR A 130 -22.41 -3.41 -7.41
C THR A 130 -23.84 -3.27 -6.88
N ILE A 131 -24.83 -3.66 -7.66
CA ILE A 131 -26.25 -3.61 -7.26
C ILE A 131 -26.56 -4.56 -6.09
N PHE A 132 -25.86 -5.71 -6.03
CA PHE A 132 -26.12 -6.73 -5.00
C PHE A 132 -25.21 -6.64 -3.78
N TYR A 133 -24.20 -5.82 -3.83
CA TYR A 133 -23.23 -5.61 -2.75
C TYR A 133 -23.08 -4.14 -2.41
#